data_0b73048dcd83f90442d0ef2a2f3b72a4
#
_entry.id   0b73048dcd83f90442d0ef2a2f3b72a4
#
_cell.length_a   1.000
_cell.length_b   1.000
_cell.length_c   1.000
_cell.angle_alpha   90.00
_cell.angle_beta   90.00
_cell.angle_gamma   90.00
#
_symmetry.space_group_name_H-M   'P 1'
#
loop_
_entity.id
_entity.type
_entity.pdbx_description
1 polymer ?
#
loop_
_entity_poly.entity_id
_entity_poly.type
_entity_poly.pdbx_seq_one_letter_code
_entity_poly.pdbx_strand_id
1 'polypeptide(L)'
;MPIRRLATGNSAMLGAADELGIVNRLVGVDNVRTPTVESVRRRIAQGGIQELWGYAHANIEPIMAVRPDVFLSFYSAYPQFNLHPQLQRVGVRALPQADHLEGHPLGRAEWLKFLALLVNREAEANRRFAQVESEYLHWRDLAAQSTRKRPAVMAGFPSGRDSFEVFGALNQRAQLLADAGGEYVLSGLRKHGSLLQVSFEEAYLAGAEAPVWIGMQSGHASLAHMLEISPRTGWFASVRAGQVYAFDKDYIGAWASPAQDNSMTRPHLALAELVKVLHPELIQTPVPSTFLRRLP
;
A
#
# COMPACT_ATOMS: atom_id res chain seq x y z
N MET A 1 16.48 -25.95 2.79
CA MET A 1 17.08 -25.18 3.92
C MET A 1 16.52 -23.78 3.91
N PRO A 2 16.16 -23.18 5.05
CA PRO A 2 15.64 -21.82 5.08
C PRO A 2 16.71 -20.84 4.59
N ILE A 3 16.27 -19.81 3.86
CA ILE A 3 17.17 -18.75 3.40
C ILE A 3 17.71 -17.96 4.59
N ARG A 4 18.96 -17.50 4.49
CA ARG A 4 19.64 -16.69 5.52
C ARG A 4 19.92 -15.27 5.05
N ARG A 5 19.97 -15.07 3.74
CA ARG A 5 20.29 -13.78 3.10
C ARG A 5 19.18 -13.40 2.15
N LEU A 6 18.31 -12.49 2.59
CA LEU A 6 17.18 -11.98 1.83
C LEU A 6 17.50 -10.59 1.31
N ALA A 7 17.23 -10.35 0.04
CA ALA A 7 17.22 -9.01 -0.53
C ALA A 7 15.87 -8.75 -1.19
N THR A 8 15.42 -7.49 -1.19
CA THR A 8 14.13 -7.13 -1.77
C THR A 8 14.16 -5.77 -2.46
N GLY A 9 13.51 -5.69 -3.60
CA GLY A 9 13.20 -4.45 -4.31
C GLY A 9 11.82 -3.88 -3.97
N ASN A 10 11.16 -4.34 -2.90
CA ASN A 10 9.83 -3.88 -2.53
C ASN A 10 9.72 -3.62 -1.03
N SER A 11 9.29 -2.41 -0.66
CA SER A 11 9.16 -1.97 0.73
C SER A 11 8.09 -2.73 1.52
N ALA A 12 7.03 -3.24 0.86
CA ALA A 12 5.99 -4.04 1.54
C ALA A 12 6.54 -5.29 2.25
N MET A 13 7.68 -5.83 1.78
CA MET A 13 8.34 -6.96 2.44
C MET A 13 9.06 -6.58 3.73
N LEU A 14 9.31 -5.30 3.99
CA LEU A 14 10.02 -4.85 5.18
C LEU A 14 9.17 -5.02 6.43
N GLY A 15 7.89 -4.64 6.35
CA GLY A 15 6.92 -4.90 7.42
C GLY A 15 6.71 -6.39 7.66
N ALA A 16 6.61 -7.18 6.60
CA ALA A 16 6.50 -8.64 6.70
C ALA A 16 7.73 -9.28 7.36
N ALA A 17 8.93 -8.78 7.04
CA ALA A 17 10.18 -9.26 7.65
C ALA A 17 10.25 -8.92 9.15
N ASP A 18 9.74 -7.76 9.55
CA ASP A 18 9.64 -7.35 10.94
C ASP A 18 8.67 -8.23 11.71
N GLU A 19 7.46 -8.45 11.19
CA GLU A 19 6.44 -9.29 11.81
C GLU A 19 6.86 -10.76 11.99
N LEU A 20 7.68 -11.28 11.07
CA LEU A 20 8.24 -12.62 11.17
C LEU A 20 9.53 -12.68 12.02
N GLY A 21 10.03 -11.55 12.51
CA GLY A 21 11.27 -11.48 13.30
C GLY A 21 12.52 -11.87 12.50
N ILE A 22 12.54 -11.58 11.19
CA ILE A 22 13.61 -11.98 10.28
C ILE A 22 14.39 -10.80 9.67
N VAL A 23 14.27 -9.62 10.23
CA VAL A 23 15.01 -8.42 9.76
C VAL A 23 16.52 -8.65 9.75
N ASN A 24 17.04 -9.50 10.65
CA ASN A 24 18.44 -9.91 10.66
C ASN A 24 18.89 -10.69 9.41
N ARG A 25 17.97 -11.21 8.62
CA ARG A 25 18.25 -11.88 7.33
C ARG A 25 18.26 -10.93 6.14
N LEU A 26 17.73 -9.71 6.28
CA LEU A 26 17.80 -8.69 5.24
C LEU A 26 19.25 -8.26 5.03
N VAL A 27 19.74 -8.36 3.78
CA VAL A 27 21.09 -7.95 3.39
C VAL A 27 21.07 -6.80 2.38
N GLY A 28 19.92 -6.53 1.75
CA GLY A 28 19.76 -5.44 0.79
C GLY A 28 18.31 -5.07 0.59
N VAL A 29 18.08 -3.77 0.39
CA VAL A 29 16.79 -3.16 0.08
C VAL A 29 16.96 -2.19 -1.08
N ASP A 30 15.87 -1.89 -1.77
CA ASP A 30 15.89 -0.97 -2.92
C ASP A 30 16.53 0.38 -2.56
N ASN A 31 16.03 1.03 -1.52
CA ASN A 31 16.52 2.31 -1.05
C ASN A 31 16.63 2.28 0.48
N VAL A 32 17.79 2.70 1.03
CA VAL A 32 18.03 2.70 2.49
C VAL A 32 17.42 3.93 3.21
N ARG A 33 16.96 4.94 2.46
CA ARG A 33 16.41 6.18 3.04
C ARG A 33 14.89 6.12 3.23
N THR A 34 14.22 5.21 2.54
CA THR A 34 12.75 5.13 2.50
C THR A 34 12.11 4.23 3.55
N PRO A 35 12.77 3.19 4.13
CA PRO A 35 12.15 2.35 5.13
C PRO A 35 11.68 3.13 6.35
N THR A 36 10.44 2.86 6.80
CA THR A 36 9.84 3.43 8.00
C THR A 36 9.80 2.45 9.17
N VAL A 37 10.03 1.17 8.89
CA VAL A 37 10.10 0.09 9.90
C VAL A 37 11.34 0.28 10.76
N GLU A 38 11.15 0.50 12.07
CA GLU A 38 12.22 0.87 13.00
C GLU A 38 13.34 -0.18 13.11
N SER A 39 13.00 -1.46 13.13
CA SER A 39 13.98 -2.55 13.18
C SER A 39 14.85 -2.59 11.91
N VAL A 40 14.27 -2.28 10.76
CA VAL A 40 14.98 -2.19 9.46
C VAL A 40 15.90 -0.97 9.47
N ARG A 41 15.40 0.20 9.87
CA ARG A 41 16.19 1.44 9.99
C ARG A 41 17.41 1.26 10.90
N ARG A 42 17.20 0.64 12.04
CA ARG A 42 18.29 0.33 13.00
C ARG A 42 19.35 -0.56 12.36
N ARG A 43 18.93 -1.58 11.62
CA ARG A 43 19.86 -2.48 10.95
C ARG A 43 20.60 -1.80 9.77
N ILE A 44 19.94 -0.87 9.05
CA ILE A 44 20.59 -0.02 8.05
C ILE A 44 21.69 0.83 8.70
N ALA A 45 21.37 1.51 9.81
CA ALA A 45 22.34 2.33 10.55
C ALA A 45 23.55 1.54 11.06
N GLN A 46 23.39 0.25 11.33
CA GLN A 46 24.47 -0.67 11.72
C GLN A 46 25.26 -1.22 10.50
N GLY A 47 24.95 -0.79 9.28
CA GLY A 47 25.63 -1.30 8.06
C GLY A 47 25.24 -2.72 7.66
N GLY A 48 24.17 -3.27 8.26
CA GLY A 48 23.73 -4.65 8.01
C GLY A 48 22.87 -4.82 6.75
N ILE A 49 22.44 -3.72 6.12
CA ILE A 49 21.63 -3.72 4.90
C ILE A 49 22.24 -2.74 3.91
N GLN A 50 22.41 -3.18 2.67
CA GLN A 50 22.96 -2.38 1.58
C GLN A 50 21.83 -1.82 0.69
N GLU A 51 22.09 -0.69 0.07
CA GLU A 51 21.22 -0.11 -0.97
C GLU A 51 21.45 -0.83 -2.30
N LEU A 52 20.36 -1.20 -2.97
CA LEU A 52 20.41 -2.02 -4.18
C LEU A 52 19.94 -1.29 -5.45
N TRP A 53 19.20 -0.18 -5.30
CA TRP A 53 18.59 0.58 -6.41
C TRP A 53 17.85 -0.32 -7.42
N GLY A 54 17.09 -1.32 -6.89
CA GLY A 54 16.55 -2.42 -7.68
C GLY A 54 15.23 -2.13 -8.40
N TYR A 55 14.59 -0.98 -8.18
CA TYR A 55 13.26 -0.71 -8.77
C TYR A 55 13.34 0.06 -10.10
N ALA A 56 14.16 1.09 -10.20
CA ALA A 56 14.14 2.02 -11.33
C ALA A 56 15.35 1.85 -12.28
N HIS A 57 16.40 1.21 -11.83
CA HIS A 57 17.63 1.07 -12.59
C HIS A 57 18.06 -0.39 -12.64
N ALA A 58 18.20 -0.93 -13.84
CA ALA A 58 18.62 -2.31 -14.10
C ALA A 58 20.07 -2.61 -13.68
N ASN A 59 20.53 -2.03 -12.57
CA ASN A 59 21.86 -2.31 -12.04
C ASN A 59 21.79 -3.54 -11.16
N ILE A 60 22.23 -4.68 -11.68
CA ILE A 60 22.25 -5.97 -10.98
C ILE A 60 23.50 -6.16 -10.12
N GLU A 61 24.53 -5.31 -10.30
CA GLU A 61 25.83 -5.47 -9.59
C GLU A 61 25.69 -5.36 -8.07
N PRO A 62 25.00 -4.37 -7.48
CA PRO A 62 24.79 -4.30 -6.05
C PRO A 62 24.05 -5.52 -5.51
N ILE A 63 23.07 -6.05 -6.27
CA ILE A 63 22.32 -7.25 -5.88
C ILE A 63 23.25 -8.47 -5.85
N MET A 64 24.12 -8.62 -6.85
CA MET A 64 25.13 -9.70 -6.88
C MET A 64 26.16 -9.54 -5.75
N ALA A 65 26.59 -8.33 -5.46
CA ALA A 65 27.58 -8.04 -4.43
C ALA A 65 27.13 -8.46 -3.03
N VAL A 66 25.84 -8.30 -2.70
CA VAL A 66 25.28 -8.74 -1.41
C VAL A 66 25.04 -10.25 -1.34
N ARG A 67 25.24 -11.00 -2.42
CA ARG A 67 25.10 -12.47 -2.49
C ARG A 67 23.84 -12.97 -1.77
N PRO A 68 22.64 -12.58 -2.20
CA PRO A 68 21.42 -13.03 -1.55
C PRO A 68 21.15 -14.50 -1.86
N ASP A 69 20.61 -15.25 -0.90
CA ASP A 69 20.05 -16.59 -1.17
C ASP A 69 18.82 -16.48 -2.08
N VAL A 70 18.04 -15.42 -1.88
CA VAL A 70 16.85 -15.05 -2.68
C VAL A 70 16.74 -13.52 -2.75
N PHE A 71 16.40 -13.02 -3.94
CA PHE A 71 15.98 -11.65 -4.18
C PHE A 71 14.48 -11.62 -4.50
N LEU A 72 13.70 -10.87 -3.74
CA LEU A 72 12.28 -10.63 -4.03
C LEU A 72 12.16 -9.41 -4.94
N SER A 73 11.85 -9.68 -6.20
CA SER A 73 11.74 -8.67 -7.26
C SER A 73 10.31 -8.14 -7.33
N PHE A 74 10.13 -6.83 -7.27
CA PHE A 74 8.85 -6.25 -7.61
C PHE A 74 8.42 -6.73 -9.00
N TYR A 75 7.18 -7.20 -9.12
CA TYR A 75 6.59 -7.57 -10.39
C TYR A 75 5.83 -6.39 -10.98
N SER A 76 6.12 -6.06 -12.25
CA SER A 76 5.42 -5.03 -12.99
C SER A 76 4.66 -5.65 -14.17
N ALA A 77 3.48 -5.12 -14.47
CA ALA A 77 2.76 -5.43 -15.71
C ALA A 77 3.53 -4.96 -16.98
N TYR A 78 4.52 -4.09 -16.77
CA TYR A 78 5.43 -3.64 -17.84
C TYR A 78 6.73 -4.44 -17.78
N PRO A 79 6.98 -5.38 -18.71
CA PRO A 79 8.10 -6.33 -18.67
C PRO A 79 9.49 -5.68 -18.51
N GLN A 80 9.68 -4.47 -19.04
CA GLN A 80 10.95 -3.74 -18.97
C GLN A 80 11.36 -3.37 -17.55
N PHE A 81 10.42 -3.32 -16.59
CA PHE A 81 10.70 -3.03 -15.18
C PHE A 81 10.89 -4.28 -14.32
N ASN A 82 10.79 -5.47 -14.92
CA ASN A 82 10.98 -6.74 -14.21
C ASN A 82 12.45 -7.16 -14.20
N LEU A 83 13.08 -7.11 -13.02
CA LEU A 83 14.49 -7.50 -12.86
C LEU A 83 14.70 -9.01 -12.76
N HIS A 84 13.70 -9.77 -12.30
CA HIS A 84 13.88 -11.20 -12.02
C HIS A 84 14.38 -12.02 -13.23
N PRO A 85 13.98 -11.79 -14.50
CA PRO A 85 14.52 -12.56 -15.61
C PRO A 85 16.02 -12.29 -15.85
N GLN A 86 16.47 -11.06 -15.63
CA GLN A 86 17.88 -10.69 -15.79
C GLN A 86 18.73 -11.28 -14.67
N LEU A 87 18.27 -11.20 -13.42
CA LEU A 87 18.92 -11.76 -12.24
C LEU A 87 19.07 -13.28 -12.35
N GLN A 88 18.03 -13.97 -12.82
CA GLN A 88 18.09 -15.43 -13.04
C GLN A 88 19.15 -15.83 -14.06
N ARG A 89 19.35 -15.04 -15.14
CA ARG A 89 20.39 -15.30 -16.14
C ARG A 89 21.83 -15.24 -15.57
N VAL A 90 22.04 -14.44 -14.53
CA VAL A 90 23.34 -14.33 -13.86
C VAL A 90 23.41 -15.18 -12.59
N GLY A 91 22.49 -16.12 -12.41
CA GLY A 91 22.52 -17.10 -11.33
C GLY A 91 21.96 -16.63 -9.98
N VAL A 92 21.38 -15.44 -9.90
CA VAL A 92 20.67 -14.98 -8.69
C VAL A 92 19.27 -15.58 -8.67
N ARG A 93 18.88 -16.22 -7.57
CA ARG A 93 17.52 -16.73 -7.36
C ARG A 93 16.57 -15.56 -7.10
N ALA A 94 15.97 -15.06 -8.15
CA ALA A 94 15.01 -13.97 -8.07
C ALA A 94 13.59 -14.51 -8.20
N LEU A 95 12.72 -14.15 -7.24
CA LEU A 95 11.31 -14.51 -7.21
C LEU A 95 10.47 -13.24 -7.42
N PRO A 96 9.50 -13.26 -8.35
CA PRO A 96 8.59 -12.13 -8.55
C PRO A 96 7.65 -11.99 -7.35
N GLN A 97 7.46 -10.77 -6.89
CA GLN A 97 6.52 -10.39 -5.86
C GLN A 97 5.41 -9.54 -6.48
N ALA A 98 4.19 -10.02 -6.43
CA ALA A 98 3.02 -9.47 -7.11
C ALA A 98 1.85 -9.17 -6.14
N ASP A 99 2.11 -8.94 -4.87
CA ASP A 99 1.12 -8.69 -3.82
C ASP A 99 0.15 -7.54 -4.16
N HIS A 100 0.61 -6.53 -4.87
CA HIS A 100 -0.18 -5.38 -5.30
C HIS A 100 -1.21 -5.70 -6.39
N LEU A 101 -1.13 -6.88 -7.03
CA LEU A 101 -2.10 -7.37 -8.02
C LEU A 101 -3.26 -8.14 -7.40
N GLU A 102 -3.18 -8.44 -6.11
CA GLU A 102 -4.29 -9.08 -5.40
C GLU A 102 -5.55 -8.23 -5.45
N GLY A 103 -6.68 -8.88 -5.69
CA GLY A 103 -7.98 -8.22 -5.75
C GLY A 103 -8.62 -8.00 -4.38
N HIS A 104 -8.07 -8.59 -3.32
CA HIS A 104 -8.62 -8.53 -1.97
C HIS A 104 -7.54 -8.20 -0.93
N PRO A 105 -7.82 -7.32 0.07
CA PRO A 105 -6.85 -6.97 1.10
C PRO A 105 -6.30 -8.15 1.90
N LEU A 106 -7.14 -9.14 2.23
CA LEU A 106 -6.69 -10.35 2.91
C LEU A 106 -5.83 -11.23 2.00
N GLY A 107 -6.15 -11.35 0.70
CA GLY A 107 -5.29 -12.04 -0.26
C GLY A 107 -3.90 -11.40 -0.33
N ARG A 108 -3.84 -10.07 -0.30
CA ARG A 108 -2.57 -9.35 -0.22
C ARG A 108 -1.84 -9.63 1.09
N ALA A 109 -2.53 -9.72 2.22
CA ALA A 109 -1.92 -10.05 3.51
C ALA A 109 -1.35 -11.46 3.58
N GLU A 110 -1.88 -12.40 2.80
CA GLU A 110 -1.35 -13.78 2.72
C GLU A 110 0.08 -13.87 2.17
N TRP A 111 0.57 -12.83 1.51
CA TRP A 111 1.98 -12.77 1.07
C TRP A 111 2.97 -12.85 2.25
N LEU A 112 2.52 -12.58 3.47
CA LEU A 112 3.28 -12.90 4.68
C LEU A 112 3.61 -14.40 4.77
N LYS A 113 2.65 -15.27 4.40
CA LYS A 113 2.84 -16.73 4.40
C LYS A 113 3.85 -17.16 3.33
N PHE A 114 3.83 -16.50 2.14
CA PHE A 114 4.83 -16.74 1.11
C PHE A 114 6.26 -16.45 1.61
N LEU A 115 6.46 -15.30 2.26
CA LEU A 115 7.77 -14.98 2.85
C LEU A 115 8.16 -15.98 3.95
N ALA A 116 7.21 -16.41 4.76
CA ALA A 116 7.41 -17.36 5.85
C ALA A 116 7.91 -18.72 5.37
N LEU A 117 7.41 -19.22 4.23
CA LEU A 117 7.86 -20.48 3.59
C LEU A 117 9.37 -20.44 3.29
N LEU A 118 9.90 -19.31 2.86
CA LEU A 118 11.31 -19.15 2.53
C LEU A 118 12.23 -19.22 3.76
N VAL A 119 11.67 -18.98 4.95
CA VAL A 119 12.43 -18.82 6.19
C VAL A 119 12.06 -19.80 7.31
N ASN A 120 11.15 -20.78 7.04
CA ASN A 120 10.60 -21.74 7.98
C ASN A 120 9.91 -21.04 9.19
N ARG A 121 8.99 -20.11 8.88
CA ARG A 121 8.21 -19.35 9.87
C ARG A 121 6.71 -19.49 9.62
N GLU A 122 6.25 -20.57 8.98
CA GLU A 122 4.86 -20.79 8.55
C GLU A 122 3.88 -20.75 9.72
N ALA A 123 4.26 -21.38 10.84
CA ALA A 123 3.43 -21.38 12.04
C ALA A 123 3.21 -19.95 12.59
N GLU A 124 4.24 -19.10 12.56
CA GLU A 124 4.12 -17.70 12.96
C GLU A 124 3.24 -16.91 12.00
N ALA A 125 3.48 -17.06 10.69
CA ALA A 125 2.69 -16.38 9.67
C ALA A 125 1.21 -16.76 9.74
N ASN A 126 0.91 -18.05 9.95
CA ASN A 126 -0.47 -18.51 10.09
C ASN A 126 -1.17 -17.91 11.32
N ARG A 127 -0.48 -17.84 12.47
CA ARG A 127 -1.03 -17.18 13.66
C ARG A 127 -1.31 -15.69 13.43
N ARG A 128 -0.33 -14.98 12.81
CA ARG A 128 -0.47 -13.56 12.49
C ARG A 128 -1.60 -13.31 11.51
N PHE A 129 -1.66 -14.11 10.45
CA PHE A 129 -2.71 -13.97 9.46
C PHE A 129 -4.09 -14.24 10.05
N ALA A 130 -4.26 -15.27 10.88
CA ALA A 130 -5.54 -15.57 11.54
C ALA A 130 -6.01 -14.40 12.44
N GLN A 131 -5.09 -13.73 13.15
CA GLN A 131 -5.39 -12.54 13.91
C GLN A 131 -5.83 -11.38 13.00
N VAL A 132 -5.07 -11.11 11.95
CA VAL A 132 -5.37 -10.04 10.97
C VAL A 132 -6.72 -10.28 10.30
N GLU A 133 -6.99 -11.52 9.89
CA GLU A 133 -8.26 -11.92 9.28
C GLU A 133 -9.43 -11.70 10.25
N SER A 134 -9.32 -12.17 11.49
CA SER A 134 -10.37 -12.00 12.51
C SER A 134 -10.69 -10.52 12.76
N GLU A 135 -9.66 -9.67 12.90
CA GLU A 135 -9.84 -8.24 13.12
C GLU A 135 -10.40 -7.54 11.87
N TYR A 136 -9.95 -7.94 10.66
CA TYR A 136 -10.46 -7.42 9.41
C TYR A 136 -11.96 -7.73 9.24
N LEU A 137 -12.35 -8.98 9.46
CA LEU A 137 -13.74 -9.43 9.38
C LEU A 137 -14.62 -8.72 10.41
N HIS A 138 -14.12 -8.50 11.63
CA HIS A 138 -14.83 -7.72 12.65
C HIS A 138 -15.15 -6.29 12.15
N TRP A 139 -14.19 -5.57 11.60
CA TRP A 139 -14.41 -4.22 11.10
C TRP A 139 -15.34 -4.18 9.88
N ARG A 140 -15.22 -5.14 8.96
CA ARG A 140 -16.13 -5.28 7.83
C ARG A 140 -17.56 -5.52 8.29
N ASP A 141 -17.75 -6.44 9.22
CA ASP A 141 -19.07 -6.80 9.73
C ASP A 141 -19.67 -5.67 10.57
N LEU A 142 -18.85 -4.89 11.26
CA LEU A 142 -19.28 -3.66 11.93
C LEU A 142 -19.76 -2.62 10.91
N ALA A 143 -19.01 -2.37 9.84
CA ALA A 143 -19.40 -1.44 8.78
C ALA A 143 -20.74 -1.85 8.13
N ALA A 144 -20.96 -3.17 7.95
CA ALA A 144 -22.20 -3.70 7.39
C ALA A 144 -23.44 -3.47 8.28
N GLN A 145 -23.26 -3.15 9.57
CA GLN A 145 -24.35 -2.83 10.49
C GLN A 145 -24.86 -1.39 10.35
N SER A 146 -24.17 -0.55 9.58
CA SER A 146 -24.64 0.83 9.37
C SER A 146 -26.01 0.82 8.68
N THR A 147 -26.97 1.48 9.30
CA THR A 147 -28.32 1.70 8.73
C THR A 147 -28.36 2.91 7.79
N ARG A 148 -27.28 3.67 7.71
CA ARG A 148 -27.15 4.81 6.81
C ARG A 148 -26.86 4.35 5.38
N LYS A 149 -27.24 5.19 4.43
CA LYS A 149 -26.82 5.00 3.03
C LYS A 149 -25.28 4.98 2.98
N ARG A 150 -24.73 4.05 2.21
CA ARG A 150 -23.28 4.00 1.97
C ARG A 150 -22.79 5.36 1.43
N PRO A 151 -21.81 6.01 2.05
CA PRO A 151 -21.29 7.27 1.55
C PRO A 151 -20.53 7.03 0.23
N ALA A 152 -20.79 7.90 -0.74
CA ALA A 152 -19.99 7.94 -1.96
C ALA A 152 -18.55 8.38 -1.62
N VAL A 153 -17.57 7.69 -2.13
CA VAL A 153 -16.14 7.94 -1.86
C VAL A 153 -15.42 8.21 -3.17
N MET A 154 -14.91 9.43 -3.33
CA MET A 154 -13.89 9.71 -4.34
C MET A 154 -12.56 9.12 -3.90
N ALA A 155 -11.82 8.50 -4.81
CA ALA A 155 -10.50 7.99 -4.47
C ALA A 155 -9.52 8.17 -5.63
N GLY A 156 -8.22 8.28 -5.29
CA GLY A 156 -7.18 8.67 -6.22
C GLY A 156 -6.63 10.05 -5.92
N PHE A 157 -5.92 10.64 -6.87
CA PHE A 157 -5.34 11.98 -6.72
C PHE A 157 -5.09 12.65 -8.08
N PRO A 158 -5.06 14.00 -8.14
CA PRO A 158 -4.70 14.70 -9.35
C PRO A 158 -3.22 14.44 -9.71
N SER A 159 -2.98 13.93 -10.91
CA SER A 159 -1.64 13.67 -11.47
C SER A 159 -1.18 14.76 -12.43
N GLY A 160 -2.04 15.72 -12.70
CA GLY A 160 -1.83 16.87 -13.55
C GLY A 160 -3.06 17.77 -13.55
N ARG A 161 -2.98 18.85 -14.34
CA ARG A 161 -4.06 19.86 -14.38
C ARG A 161 -5.41 19.24 -14.79
N ASP A 162 -5.39 18.31 -15.73
CA ASP A 162 -6.57 17.74 -16.36
C ASP A 162 -6.60 16.20 -16.28
N SER A 163 -5.80 15.62 -15.37
CA SER A 163 -5.68 14.17 -15.22
C SER A 163 -5.67 13.75 -13.76
N PHE A 164 -6.26 12.58 -13.52
CA PHE A 164 -6.29 11.92 -12.21
C PHE A 164 -5.70 10.53 -12.32
N GLU A 165 -4.95 10.13 -11.32
CA GLU A 165 -4.60 8.74 -11.07
C GLU A 165 -5.59 8.13 -10.08
N VAL A 166 -6.21 7.04 -10.51
CA VAL A 166 -7.21 6.28 -9.76
C VAL A 166 -6.88 4.80 -9.81
N PHE A 167 -7.54 3.98 -9.03
CA PHE A 167 -7.38 2.53 -9.12
C PHE A 167 -8.62 1.87 -9.74
N GLY A 168 -8.39 0.72 -10.38
CA GLY A 168 -9.49 -0.04 -10.97
C GLY A 168 -10.39 -0.65 -9.90
N ALA A 169 -11.67 -0.83 -10.22
CA ALA A 169 -12.67 -1.38 -9.31
C ALA A 169 -12.43 -2.84 -8.90
N LEU A 170 -11.53 -3.54 -9.60
CA LEU A 170 -11.11 -4.90 -9.24
C LEU A 170 -9.80 -4.93 -8.42
N ASN A 171 -9.34 -3.77 -7.97
CA ASN A 171 -8.17 -3.65 -7.12
C ASN A 171 -8.54 -3.84 -5.64
N GLN A 172 -7.61 -4.37 -4.84
CA GLN A 172 -7.81 -4.58 -3.40
C GLN A 172 -8.17 -3.29 -2.63
N ARG A 173 -7.80 -2.11 -3.15
CA ARG A 173 -8.15 -0.81 -2.52
C ARG A 173 -9.63 -0.48 -2.72
N ALA A 174 -10.20 -0.81 -3.90
CA ALA A 174 -11.63 -0.68 -4.13
C ALA A 174 -12.41 -1.63 -3.22
N GLN A 175 -11.92 -2.86 -3.04
CA GLN A 175 -12.50 -3.82 -2.10
C GLN A 175 -12.42 -3.30 -0.66
N LEU A 176 -11.29 -2.72 -0.26
CA LEU A 176 -11.13 -2.13 1.08
C LEU A 176 -12.15 -1.02 1.35
N LEU A 177 -12.44 -0.15 0.36
CA LEU A 177 -13.47 0.87 0.48
C LEU A 177 -14.87 0.26 0.58
N ALA A 178 -15.16 -0.78 -0.19
CA ALA A 178 -16.43 -1.49 -0.14
C ALA A 178 -16.64 -2.20 1.21
N ASP A 179 -15.60 -2.83 1.75
CA ASP A 179 -15.61 -3.49 3.07
C ASP A 179 -15.74 -2.48 4.21
N ALA A 180 -15.26 -1.25 4.02
CA ALA A 180 -15.47 -0.15 4.95
C ALA A 180 -16.88 0.46 4.85
N GLY A 181 -17.78 -0.10 4.03
CA GLY A 181 -19.14 0.40 3.86
C GLY A 181 -19.25 1.64 2.94
N GLY A 182 -18.19 1.99 2.21
CA GLY A 182 -18.21 3.06 1.22
C GLY A 182 -18.68 2.61 -0.17
N GLU A 183 -19.06 3.57 -1.00
CA GLU A 183 -19.36 3.36 -2.42
C GLU A 183 -18.32 4.10 -3.26
N TYR A 184 -17.41 3.34 -3.87
CA TYR A 184 -16.38 3.91 -4.74
C TYR A 184 -17.02 4.48 -6.01
N VAL A 185 -16.91 5.79 -6.23
CA VAL A 185 -17.62 6.49 -7.33
C VAL A 185 -17.19 6.05 -8.72
N LEU A 186 -15.96 5.51 -8.86
CA LEU A 186 -15.44 4.96 -10.12
C LEU A 186 -15.55 3.43 -10.17
N SER A 187 -16.47 2.82 -9.44
CA SER A 187 -16.72 1.38 -9.44
C SER A 187 -17.10 0.80 -10.80
N GLY A 188 -17.58 1.64 -11.73
CA GLY A 188 -17.82 1.27 -13.13
C GLY A 188 -16.53 1.00 -13.93
N LEU A 189 -15.38 1.46 -13.46
CA LEU A 189 -14.07 1.25 -14.07
C LEU A 189 -13.55 -0.15 -13.74
N ARG A 190 -14.17 -1.18 -14.30
CA ARG A 190 -13.90 -2.60 -14.03
C ARG A 190 -12.56 -3.07 -14.61
N LYS A 191 -11.48 -2.56 -14.07
CA LYS A 191 -10.09 -2.93 -14.44
C LYS A 191 -9.32 -3.31 -13.19
N HIS A 192 -8.37 -4.23 -13.37
CA HIS A 192 -7.32 -4.49 -12.39
C HIS A 192 -6.29 -3.40 -12.45
N GLY A 193 -5.75 -2.77 -11.81
CA GLY A 193 -4.71 -1.73 -11.95
C GLY A 193 -4.63 -0.95 -10.65
N SER A 194 -3.43 -0.76 -10.22
CA SER A 194 -3.17 0.03 -9.03
C SER A 194 -3.13 1.52 -9.31
N LEU A 195 -2.86 1.89 -10.57
CA LEU A 195 -2.87 3.26 -11.06
C LEU A 195 -3.41 3.25 -12.49
N LEU A 196 -4.54 3.90 -12.69
CA LEU A 196 -5.18 4.12 -13.98
C LEU A 196 -5.35 5.63 -14.14
N GLN A 197 -5.13 6.12 -15.34
CA GLN A 197 -5.40 7.53 -15.64
C GLN A 197 -6.82 7.70 -16.16
N VAL A 198 -7.49 8.71 -15.65
CA VAL A 198 -8.79 9.22 -16.12
C VAL A 198 -8.68 10.73 -16.31
N SER A 199 -9.54 11.29 -17.17
CA SER A 199 -9.64 12.75 -17.33
C SER A 199 -10.23 13.41 -16.08
N PHE A 200 -10.01 14.71 -15.94
CA PHE A 200 -10.68 15.50 -14.89
C PHE A 200 -12.20 15.37 -15.01
N GLU A 201 -12.73 15.43 -16.23
CA GLU A 201 -14.15 15.38 -16.52
C GLU A 201 -14.77 14.06 -16.06
N GLU A 202 -14.12 12.93 -16.33
CA GLU A 202 -14.58 11.61 -15.86
C GLU A 202 -14.58 11.54 -14.32
N ALA A 203 -13.50 11.99 -13.68
CA ALA A 203 -13.41 12.02 -12.23
C ALA A 203 -14.46 12.94 -11.60
N TYR A 204 -14.67 14.12 -12.19
CA TYR A 204 -15.64 15.10 -11.71
C TYR A 204 -17.09 14.62 -11.87
N LEU A 205 -17.46 14.11 -13.05
CA LEU A 205 -18.79 13.55 -13.28
C LEU A 205 -19.14 12.43 -12.29
N ALA A 206 -18.16 11.60 -11.93
CA ALA A 206 -18.37 10.49 -11.00
C ALA A 206 -18.40 10.95 -9.54
N GLY A 207 -17.53 11.90 -9.16
CA GLY A 207 -17.23 12.18 -7.76
C GLY A 207 -17.48 13.60 -7.27
N ALA A 208 -18.07 14.52 -8.09
CA ALA A 208 -18.25 15.92 -7.70
C ALA A 208 -18.93 16.11 -6.34
N GLU A 209 -19.97 15.31 -6.08
CA GLU A 209 -20.80 15.39 -4.87
C GLU A 209 -20.40 14.35 -3.80
N ALA A 210 -19.31 13.59 -4.01
CA ALA A 210 -18.82 12.66 -3.00
C ALA A 210 -18.44 13.41 -1.72
N PRO A 211 -19.01 13.05 -0.55
CA PRO A 211 -18.75 13.75 0.69
C PRO A 211 -17.33 13.51 1.24
N VAL A 212 -16.69 12.44 0.83
CA VAL A 212 -15.37 12.04 1.30
C VAL A 212 -14.46 11.71 0.13
N TRP A 213 -13.20 12.12 0.24
CA TRP A 213 -12.13 11.77 -0.69
C TRP A 213 -11.02 11.02 0.04
N ILE A 214 -10.69 9.83 -0.44
CA ILE A 214 -9.60 9.01 0.08
C ILE A 214 -8.47 8.95 -0.95
N GLY A 215 -7.43 9.75 -0.76
CA GLY A 215 -6.20 9.65 -1.55
C GLY A 215 -5.39 8.43 -1.09
N MET A 216 -5.20 7.46 -1.97
CA MET A 216 -4.59 6.18 -1.60
C MET A 216 -3.05 6.20 -1.57
N GLN A 217 -2.46 7.20 -2.15
CA GLN A 217 -1.03 7.53 -2.09
C GLN A 217 -0.91 8.97 -2.53
N SER A 218 -0.74 9.91 -1.63
CA SER A 218 -0.85 11.26 -2.11
C SER A 218 0.49 11.87 -2.47
N GLY A 219 1.49 11.71 -1.64
CA GLY A 219 2.62 12.62 -1.74
C GLY A 219 2.19 14.10 -1.70
N HIS A 220 0.87 14.36 -1.56
CA HIS A 220 0.34 15.72 -1.44
C HIS A 220 0.41 16.17 0.00
N ALA A 221 1.19 17.23 0.23
CA ALA A 221 1.42 17.75 1.58
C ALA A 221 0.11 18.30 2.20
N SER A 222 -0.75 18.93 1.38
CA SER A 222 -1.95 19.64 1.82
C SER A 222 -3.00 19.73 0.71
N LEU A 223 -4.19 20.22 1.05
CA LEU A 223 -5.21 20.63 0.07
C LEU A 223 -4.69 21.73 -0.85
N ALA A 224 -3.93 22.69 -0.31
CA ALA A 224 -3.31 23.75 -1.12
C ALA A 224 -2.42 23.17 -2.22
N HIS A 225 -1.60 22.19 -1.89
CA HIS A 225 -0.75 21.52 -2.89
C HIS A 225 -1.57 20.75 -3.95
N MET A 226 -2.69 20.13 -3.58
CA MET A 226 -3.60 19.53 -4.57
C MET A 226 -4.19 20.58 -5.52
N LEU A 227 -4.55 21.77 -5.00
CA LEU A 227 -5.09 22.88 -5.78
C LEU A 227 -4.04 23.52 -6.69
N GLU A 228 -2.76 23.53 -6.31
CA GLU A 228 -1.66 23.96 -7.17
C GLU A 228 -1.51 23.07 -8.40
N ILE A 229 -1.63 21.75 -8.22
CA ILE A 229 -1.55 20.77 -9.32
C ILE A 229 -2.78 20.89 -10.23
N SER A 230 -3.98 20.92 -9.65
CA SER A 230 -5.24 21.01 -10.38
C SER A 230 -6.22 21.95 -9.64
N PRO A 231 -6.30 23.22 -10.00
CA PRO A 231 -7.18 24.18 -9.34
C PRO A 231 -8.67 23.78 -9.34
N ARG A 232 -9.10 23.08 -10.39
CA ARG A 232 -10.48 22.56 -10.50
C ARG A 232 -10.84 21.52 -9.44
N THR A 233 -9.84 20.95 -8.74
CA THR A 233 -10.08 20.03 -7.61
C THR A 233 -10.92 20.69 -6.51
N GLY A 234 -10.85 22.00 -6.36
CA GLY A 234 -11.68 22.79 -5.44
C GLY A 234 -13.20 22.72 -5.73
N TRP A 235 -13.61 22.21 -6.89
CA TRP A 235 -15.03 22.04 -7.24
C TRP A 235 -15.67 20.80 -6.59
N PHE A 236 -14.86 19.84 -6.10
CA PHE A 236 -15.40 18.66 -5.42
C PHE A 236 -15.95 19.03 -4.03
N ALA A 237 -17.11 18.45 -3.67
CA ALA A 237 -17.74 18.69 -2.39
C ALA A 237 -16.85 18.31 -1.20
N SER A 238 -16.14 17.19 -1.31
CA SER A 238 -15.19 16.71 -0.30
C SER A 238 -14.05 17.72 -0.03
N VAL A 239 -13.53 18.38 -1.08
CA VAL A 239 -12.47 19.38 -0.94
C VAL A 239 -13.02 20.65 -0.26
N ARG A 240 -14.19 21.13 -0.70
CA ARG A 240 -14.85 22.29 -0.06
C ARG A 240 -15.17 22.05 1.41
N ALA A 241 -15.50 20.80 1.77
CA ALA A 241 -15.79 20.42 3.15
C ALA A 241 -14.53 20.05 3.95
N GLY A 242 -13.34 20.04 3.31
CA GLY A 242 -12.09 19.58 3.91
C GLY A 242 -12.12 18.11 4.32
N GLN A 243 -12.95 17.27 3.67
CA GLN A 243 -13.04 15.83 3.94
C GLN A 243 -12.18 15.04 2.96
N VAL A 244 -10.90 15.40 2.90
CA VAL A 244 -9.90 14.75 2.07
C VAL A 244 -8.87 14.08 2.98
N TYR A 245 -8.64 12.81 2.75
CA TYR A 245 -7.74 11.97 3.54
C TYR A 245 -6.71 11.30 2.64
N ALA A 246 -5.54 10.99 3.18
CA ALA A 246 -4.47 10.29 2.49
C ALA A 246 -3.91 9.15 3.33
N PHE A 247 -3.55 8.03 2.69
CA PHE A 247 -2.85 6.90 3.32
C PHE A 247 -1.34 7.13 3.33
N ASP A 248 -0.93 8.25 3.89
CA ASP A 248 0.47 8.65 3.97
C ASP A 248 0.81 9.36 5.28
N LYS A 249 0.12 9.00 6.35
CA LYS A 249 0.49 9.50 7.68
C LYS A 249 1.97 9.21 7.94
N ASP A 250 2.66 10.18 8.53
CA ASP A 250 4.10 10.14 8.77
C ASP A 250 4.93 9.95 7.48
N TYR A 251 4.45 10.55 6.37
CA TYR A 251 5.16 10.59 5.10
C TYR A 251 6.51 11.29 5.23
N ILE A 252 7.57 10.63 4.77
CA ILE A 252 8.95 11.13 4.89
C ILE A 252 9.59 11.53 3.55
N GLY A 253 8.79 11.62 2.48
CA GLY A 253 9.28 11.90 1.14
C GLY A 253 9.56 10.63 0.31
N ALA A 254 9.88 10.80 -0.97
CA ALA A 254 10.21 9.71 -1.89
C ALA A 254 9.20 8.55 -1.89
N TRP A 255 7.92 8.83 -1.75
CA TRP A 255 6.80 7.86 -1.65
C TRP A 255 6.87 6.96 -0.41
N ALA A 256 7.65 7.33 0.60
CA ALA A 256 7.84 6.53 1.81
C ALA A 256 6.90 6.95 2.93
N SER A 257 6.16 5.98 3.46
CA SER A 257 5.28 6.11 4.62
C SER A 257 5.10 4.75 5.31
N PRO A 258 4.66 4.72 6.57
CA PRO A 258 4.29 3.47 7.24
C PRO A 258 3.28 2.63 6.47
N ALA A 259 2.39 3.26 5.71
CA ALA A 259 1.43 2.55 4.86
C ALA A 259 2.10 1.76 3.73
N GLN A 260 3.20 2.27 3.16
CA GLN A 260 3.95 1.55 2.13
C GLN A 260 4.58 0.27 2.66
N ASP A 261 5.19 0.34 3.84
CA ASP A 261 5.93 -0.78 4.41
C ASP A 261 5.02 -1.81 5.10
N ASN A 262 3.90 -1.36 5.69
CA ASN A 262 3.14 -2.18 6.64
C ASN A 262 1.69 -2.49 6.22
N SER A 263 1.09 -1.75 5.26
CA SER A 263 -0.33 -1.95 4.95
C SER A 263 -0.64 -3.31 4.32
N MET A 264 0.37 -3.96 3.72
CA MET A 264 0.21 -5.31 3.19
C MET A 264 -0.18 -6.30 4.27
N THR A 265 0.53 -6.31 5.39
CA THR A 265 0.32 -7.25 6.48
C THR A 265 -0.71 -6.78 7.50
N ARG A 266 -1.16 -5.52 7.43
CA ARG A 266 -2.07 -4.89 8.42
C ARG A 266 -3.30 -4.23 7.77
N PRO A 267 -4.00 -4.90 6.83
CA PRO A 267 -5.18 -4.31 6.19
C PRO A 267 -6.33 -4.04 7.18
N HIS A 268 -6.41 -4.77 8.29
CA HIS A 268 -7.38 -4.54 9.37
C HIS A 268 -7.28 -3.15 9.98
N LEU A 269 -6.05 -2.60 10.14
CA LEU A 269 -5.86 -1.24 10.64
C LEU A 269 -6.34 -0.20 9.62
N ALA A 270 -6.03 -0.40 8.34
CA ALA A 270 -6.52 0.45 7.27
C ALA A 270 -8.05 0.44 7.19
N LEU A 271 -8.66 -0.74 7.32
CA LEU A 271 -10.11 -0.90 7.33
C LEU A 271 -10.74 -0.19 8.54
N ALA A 272 -10.20 -0.36 9.73
CA ALA A 272 -10.67 0.31 10.95
C ALA A 272 -10.70 1.84 10.79
N GLU A 273 -9.63 2.41 10.23
CA GLU A 273 -9.52 3.86 10.01
C GLU A 273 -10.54 4.35 8.97
N LEU A 274 -10.78 3.57 7.91
CA LEU A 274 -11.82 3.90 6.92
C LEU A 274 -13.22 3.82 7.52
N VAL A 275 -13.53 2.79 8.32
CA VAL A 275 -14.82 2.68 9.02
C VAL A 275 -15.03 3.88 9.93
N LYS A 276 -14.00 4.31 10.66
CA LYS A 276 -14.06 5.53 11.49
C LYS A 276 -14.39 6.79 10.69
N VAL A 277 -13.85 6.92 9.47
CA VAL A 277 -14.11 8.10 8.62
C VAL A 277 -15.50 8.03 8.00
N LEU A 278 -15.90 6.86 7.51
CA LEU A 278 -17.16 6.69 6.76
C LEU A 278 -18.38 6.51 7.66
N HIS A 279 -18.21 5.91 8.82
CA HIS A 279 -19.25 5.54 9.79
C HIS A 279 -18.83 5.88 11.24
N PRO A 280 -18.58 7.17 11.54
CA PRO A 280 -18.15 7.58 12.89
C PRO A 280 -19.15 7.20 13.98
N GLU A 281 -20.43 7.05 13.64
CA GLU A 281 -21.49 6.64 14.56
C GLU A 281 -21.35 5.20 15.08
N LEU A 282 -20.61 4.35 14.38
CA LEU A 282 -20.36 2.96 14.80
C LEU A 282 -19.18 2.83 15.76
N ILE A 283 -18.38 3.88 15.91
CA ILE A 283 -17.13 3.84 16.67
C ILE A 283 -17.41 4.08 18.14
N GLN A 284 -17.34 3.02 18.96
CA GLN A 284 -17.52 3.08 20.40
C GLN A 284 -16.18 3.23 21.17
N THR A 285 -15.07 2.78 20.56
CA THR A 285 -13.74 2.86 21.14
C THR A 285 -12.78 3.62 20.21
N PRO A 286 -11.79 4.35 20.75
CA PRO A 286 -10.84 5.07 19.92
C PRO A 286 -10.11 4.16 18.93
N VAL A 287 -10.16 4.48 17.64
CA VAL A 287 -9.37 3.84 16.60
C VAL A 287 -8.10 4.67 16.38
N PRO A 288 -6.92 4.09 16.62
CA PRO A 288 -5.65 4.78 16.36
C PRO A 288 -5.54 5.18 14.90
N SER A 289 -4.94 6.34 14.64
CA SER A 289 -4.57 6.73 13.28
C SER A 289 -3.16 6.17 13.01
N THR A 290 -3.08 5.18 12.14
CA THR A 290 -1.83 4.47 11.78
C THR A 290 -1.35 4.86 10.39
N PHE A 291 -2.27 4.87 9.43
CA PHE A 291 -1.96 5.09 8.01
C PHE A 291 -2.64 6.32 7.43
N LEU A 292 -3.83 6.64 7.93
CA LEU A 292 -4.68 7.68 7.36
C LEU A 292 -4.46 9.01 8.09
N ARG A 293 -4.28 10.08 7.33
CA ARG A 293 -4.34 11.46 7.83
C ARG A 293 -5.34 12.28 7.04
N ARG A 294 -5.97 13.24 7.67
CA ARG A 294 -6.73 14.29 6.98
C ARG A 294 -5.75 15.31 6.40
N LEU A 295 -5.94 15.72 5.16
CA LEU A 295 -5.11 16.77 4.55
C LEU A 295 -5.46 18.13 5.17
N PRO A 296 -4.46 18.90 5.59
CA PRO A 296 -4.65 20.24 6.11
C PRO A 296 -4.96 21.25 5.02
#